data_e23afbe65d5e3992c77e6733192894d4
#
_entry.id   e23afbe65d5e3992c77e6733192894d4
#
_cell.length_a   1.000
_cell.length_b   1.000
_cell.length_c   1.000
_cell.angle_alpha   90.00
_cell.angle_beta   90.00
_cell.angle_gamma   90.00
#
_symmetry.space_group_name_H-M   'P 1'
#
loop_
_entity.id
_entity.type
_entity.pdbx_description
1 polymer ?
#
loop_
_entity_poly.entity_id
_entity_poly.type
_entity_poly.pdbx_seq_one_letter_code
_entity_poly.pdbx_strand_id
1 'polypeptide(L)'
;MACALEFNKRREAKKQREQTKKDKKTLLTHSEWLKILQKVFNRFIRERDKHKGCISCGKALDKKFDAGHFFSVGSSPELRFHEDNVHGQCVACNQHAHGNLIEYTLRLPDRIGQARFDELHRLKGKPLKLSIPEIQELIKAYKLKIKPYI
;
A
#
# COMPACT_ATOMS: atom_id res chain seq x y z
N MET A 1 -10.37 -8.89 47.99
CA MET A 1 -11.10 -9.79 47.05
C MET A 1 -11.61 -9.08 45.78
N ALA A 2 -12.09 -7.84 45.83
CA ALA A 2 -12.60 -7.09 44.69
C ALA A 2 -11.58 -6.90 43.54
N CYS A 3 -10.32 -6.62 43.87
CA CYS A 3 -9.24 -6.37 42.87
C CYS A 3 -8.91 -7.58 41.99
N ALA A 4 -8.92 -8.79 42.56
CA ALA A 4 -8.65 -10.03 41.81
C ALA A 4 -9.79 -10.38 40.83
N LEU A 5 -11.04 -10.11 41.21
CA LEU A 5 -12.21 -10.32 40.35
C LEU A 5 -12.20 -9.35 39.17
N GLU A 6 -11.83 -8.10 39.39
CA GLU A 6 -11.74 -7.08 38.33
C GLU A 6 -10.60 -7.36 37.35
N PHE A 7 -9.45 -7.83 37.86
CA PHE A 7 -8.32 -8.26 37.03
C PHE A 7 -8.70 -9.45 36.11
N ASN A 8 -9.37 -10.46 36.66
CA ASN A 8 -9.84 -11.60 35.89
C ASN A 8 -10.86 -11.19 34.82
N LYS A 9 -11.80 -10.31 35.14
CA LYS A 9 -12.79 -9.78 34.21
C LYS A 9 -12.15 -9.03 33.03
N ARG A 10 -11.12 -8.22 33.32
CA ARG A 10 -10.36 -7.53 32.26
C ARG A 10 -9.60 -8.51 31.36
N ARG A 11 -9.04 -9.57 31.92
CA ARG A 11 -8.31 -10.64 31.20
C ARG A 11 -9.24 -11.41 30.28
N GLU A 12 -10.40 -11.79 30.75
CA GLU A 12 -11.43 -12.48 29.96
C GLU A 12 -11.97 -11.60 28.83
N ALA A 13 -12.28 -10.34 29.13
CA ALA A 13 -12.72 -9.37 28.11
C ALA A 13 -11.65 -9.16 27.01
N LYS A 14 -10.35 -9.16 27.36
CA LYS A 14 -9.26 -9.10 26.39
C LYS A 14 -9.21 -10.35 25.51
N LYS A 15 -9.30 -11.55 26.11
CA LYS A 15 -9.36 -12.84 25.36
C LYS A 15 -10.55 -12.88 24.40
N GLN A 16 -11.72 -12.47 24.86
CA GLN A 16 -12.93 -12.43 24.05
C GLN A 16 -12.77 -11.48 22.85
N ARG A 17 -12.20 -10.28 23.06
CA ARG A 17 -11.91 -9.34 21.96
C ARG A 17 -10.91 -9.87 20.97
N GLU A 18 -9.87 -10.60 21.41
CA GLU A 18 -8.90 -11.24 20.54
C GLU A 18 -9.53 -12.37 19.72
N GLN A 19 -10.39 -13.20 20.34
CA GLN A 19 -11.12 -14.26 19.66
C GLN A 19 -12.05 -13.68 18.60
N THR A 20 -12.89 -12.70 18.96
CA THR A 20 -13.79 -12.02 18.00
C THR A 20 -13.02 -11.41 16.82
N LYS A 21 -11.81 -10.87 17.05
CA LYS A 21 -10.95 -10.36 15.96
C LYS A 21 -10.44 -11.47 15.05
N LYS A 22 -10.08 -12.65 15.62
CA LYS A 22 -9.68 -13.82 14.84
C LYS A 22 -10.83 -14.33 13.98
N ASP A 23 -12.03 -14.47 14.56
CA ASP A 23 -13.21 -14.94 13.86
C ASP A 23 -13.64 -14.02 12.74
N LYS A 24 -13.63 -12.68 12.98
CA LYS A 24 -13.87 -11.69 11.92
C LYS A 24 -12.83 -11.78 10.79
N LYS A 25 -11.57 -12.10 11.10
CA LYS A 25 -10.52 -12.21 10.11
C LYS A 25 -10.64 -13.46 9.24
N THR A 26 -11.15 -14.57 9.80
CA THR A 26 -11.43 -15.81 9.04
C THR A 26 -12.61 -15.67 8.08
N LEU A 27 -13.50 -14.70 8.32
CA LEU A 27 -14.69 -14.42 7.49
C LEU A 27 -14.42 -13.42 6.35
N LEU A 28 -13.20 -12.82 6.26
CA LEU A 28 -12.90 -11.83 5.22
C LEU A 28 -12.81 -12.47 3.84
N THR A 29 -13.50 -11.85 2.89
CA THR A 29 -13.43 -12.22 1.47
C THR A 29 -12.07 -11.86 0.86
N HIS A 30 -11.74 -12.46 -0.28
CA HIS A 30 -10.53 -12.13 -1.04
C HIS A 30 -10.45 -10.63 -1.38
N SER A 31 -11.57 -10.01 -1.78
CA SER A 31 -11.64 -8.57 -2.09
C SER A 31 -11.33 -7.70 -0.86
N GLU A 32 -11.81 -8.09 0.32
CA GLU A 32 -11.52 -7.37 1.56
C GLU A 32 -10.05 -7.48 1.96
N TRP A 33 -9.44 -8.65 1.78
CA TRP A 33 -8.01 -8.81 1.97
C TRP A 33 -7.17 -7.94 1.03
N LEU A 34 -7.55 -7.84 -0.26
CA LEU A 34 -6.91 -6.94 -1.21
C LEU A 34 -7.04 -5.46 -0.81
N LYS A 35 -8.19 -5.04 -0.25
CA LYS A 35 -8.38 -3.68 0.28
C LYS A 35 -7.46 -3.40 1.47
N ILE A 36 -7.26 -4.37 2.35
CA ILE A 36 -6.34 -4.26 3.48
C ILE A 36 -4.89 -4.12 2.98
N LEU A 37 -4.48 -4.98 2.04
CA LEU A 37 -3.15 -4.90 1.43
C LEU A 37 -2.93 -3.53 0.77
N GLN A 38 -3.92 -3.02 0.02
CA GLN A 38 -3.82 -1.71 -0.63
C GLN A 38 -3.58 -0.57 0.38
N LYS A 39 -4.28 -0.59 1.51
CA LYS A 39 -4.08 0.42 2.56
C LYS A 39 -2.66 0.36 3.14
N VAL A 40 -2.15 -0.83 3.41
CA VAL A 40 -0.80 -1.02 3.95
C VAL A 40 0.27 -0.65 2.92
N PHE A 41 0.11 -1.09 1.68
CA PHE A 41 1.01 -0.77 0.58
C PHE A 41 1.06 0.74 0.32
N ASN A 42 -0.09 1.41 0.21
CA ASN A 42 -0.13 2.86 0.02
C ASN A 42 0.52 3.62 1.17
N ARG A 43 0.37 3.13 2.42
CA ARG A 43 1.08 3.70 3.57
C ARG A 43 2.60 3.54 3.40
N PHE A 44 3.08 2.36 3.02
CA PHE A 44 4.49 2.14 2.76
C PHE A 44 5.03 3.10 1.70
N ILE A 45 4.35 3.25 0.56
CA ILE A 45 4.76 4.18 -0.50
C ILE A 45 4.83 5.63 0.01
N ARG A 46 3.83 6.07 0.80
CA ARG A 46 3.84 7.42 1.36
C ARG A 46 5.01 7.63 2.32
N GLU A 47 5.27 6.69 3.21
CA GLU A 47 6.43 6.78 4.12
C GLU A 47 7.75 6.78 3.35
N ARG A 48 7.91 5.89 2.36
CA ARG A 48 9.11 5.81 1.50
C ARG A 48 9.39 7.11 0.77
N ASP A 49 8.35 7.79 0.30
CA ASP A 49 8.48 8.91 -0.66
C ASP A 49 8.23 10.30 -0.03
N LYS A 50 7.89 10.40 1.26
CA LYS A 50 7.54 11.67 1.93
C LYS A 50 8.58 12.80 1.76
N HIS A 51 9.85 12.46 1.49
CA HIS A 51 10.92 13.42 1.29
C HIS A 51 11.40 13.52 -0.16
N LYS A 52 10.74 12.85 -1.12
CA LYS A 52 11.21 12.73 -2.50
C LYS A 52 10.52 13.67 -3.52
N GLY A 53 9.64 14.50 -3.13
CA GLY A 53 8.84 15.30 -4.06
C GLY A 53 7.86 14.47 -4.91
N CYS A 54 6.87 15.14 -5.47
CA CYS A 54 5.87 14.56 -6.36
C CYS A 54 6.52 13.96 -7.60
N ILE A 55 6.19 12.71 -7.92
CA ILE A 55 6.78 12.03 -9.08
C ILE A 55 6.48 12.76 -10.41
N SER A 56 5.32 13.38 -10.55
CA SER A 56 4.93 14.05 -11.79
C SER A 56 5.42 15.50 -11.87
N CYS A 57 5.13 16.36 -10.89
CA CYS A 57 5.48 17.79 -11.00
C CYS A 57 6.77 18.18 -10.26
N GLY A 58 7.39 17.29 -9.51
CA GLY A 58 8.61 17.55 -8.77
C GLY A 58 8.45 18.40 -7.49
N LYS A 59 7.33 19.03 -7.25
CA LYS A 59 7.09 19.85 -6.06
C LYS A 59 7.17 19.01 -4.79
N ALA A 60 7.57 19.61 -3.68
CA ALA A 60 7.58 18.96 -2.37
C ALA A 60 6.18 18.37 -2.08
N LEU A 61 6.16 17.20 -1.45
CA LEU A 61 4.92 16.57 -1.02
C LEU A 61 4.49 17.19 0.32
N ASP A 62 3.26 17.70 0.34
CA ASP A 62 2.63 18.24 1.54
C ASP A 62 2.22 17.11 2.51
N LYS A 63 1.59 17.50 3.65
CA LYS A 63 1.07 16.55 4.63
C LYS A 63 0.06 15.53 4.03
N LYS A 64 -0.66 15.93 2.98
CA LYS A 64 -1.63 15.09 2.27
C LYS A 64 -1.19 14.87 0.82
N PHE A 65 -0.82 13.65 0.50
CA PHE A 65 -0.51 13.20 -0.84
C PHE A 65 -0.88 11.73 -1.02
N ASP A 66 -0.92 11.28 -2.26
CA ASP A 66 -1.38 9.95 -2.63
C ASP A 66 -0.22 9.04 -3.05
N ALA A 67 -0.47 7.73 -3.02
CA ALA A 67 0.34 6.73 -3.70
C ALA A 67 -0.23 6.56 -5.12
N GLY A 68 0.32 7.30 -6.07
CA GLY A 68 -0.12 7.32 -7.46
C GLY A 68 0.48 6.17 -8.27
N HIS A 69 -0.33 5.50 -9.07
CA HIS A 69 0.09 4.42 -9.95
C HIS A 69 0.46 4.96 -11.33
N PHE A 70 1.60 4.52 -11.87
CA PHE A 70 1.98 4.79 -13.26
C PHE A 70 1.07 4.02 -14.24
N PHE A 71 1.06 2.68 -14.16
CA PHE A 71 0.02 1.87 -14.78
C PHE A 71 -1.13 1.68 -13.81
N SER A 72 -2.34 2.09 -14.20
CA SER A 72 -3.51 2.03 -13.33
C SER A 72 -3.86 0.60 -12.93
N VAL A 73 -4.49 0.44 -11.77
CA VAL A 73 -4.96 -0.88 -11.29
C VAL A 73 -5.97 -1.52 -12.26
N GLY A 74 -6.75 -0.70 -12.96
CA GLY A 74 -7.73 -1.20 -13.94
C GLY A 74 -7.08 -1.72 -15.22
N SER A 75 -6.01 -1.04 -15.70
CA SER A 75 -5.31 -1.46 -16.93
C SER A 75 -4.24 -2.52 -16.69
N SER A 76 -3.66 -2.57 -15.52
CA SER A 76 -2.53 -3.44 -15.19
C SER A 76 -2.61 -3.92 -13.75
N PRO A 77 -3.60 -4.79 -13.42
CA PRO A 77 -3.82 -5.28 -12.06
C PRO A 77 -2.61 -6.03 -11.50
N GLU A 78 -1.77 -6.63 -12.33
CA GLU A 78 -0.52 -7.30 -11.99
C GLU A 78 0.52 -6.35 -11.38
N LEU A 79 0.49 -5.07 -11.74
CA LEU A 79 1.40 -4.05 -11.24
C LEU A 79 0.84 -3.29 -10.03
N ARG A 80 -0.32 -3.70 -9.54
CA ARG A 80 -1.03 -3.02 -8.43
C ARG A 80 -0.18 -2.82 -7.18
N PHE A 81 0.64 -3.82 -6.84
CA PHE A 81 1.51 -3.82 -5.65
C PHE A 81 2.99 -3.82 -6.02
N HIS A 82 3.32 -3.42 -7.24
CA HIS A 82 4.71 -3.30 -7.68
C HIS A 82 5.29 -1.96 -7.23
N GLU A 83 6.41 -1.98 -6.50
CA GLU A 83 6.98 -0.78 -5.87
C GLU A 83 7.44 0.28 -6.87
N ASP A 84 7.88 -0.14 -8.07
CA ASP A 84 8.31 0.76 -9.14
C ASP A 84 7.14 1.35 -9.93
N ASN A 85 5.97 0.75 -9.82
CA ASN A 85 4.75 1.26 -10.46
C ASN A 85 4.04 2.34 -9.62
N VAL A 86 4.43 2.52 -8.35
CA VAL A 86 3.67 3.38 -7.42
C VAL A 86 4.60 4.32 -6.67
N HIS A 87 4.32 5.62 -6.75
CA HIS A 87 5.13 6.67 -6.14
C HIS A 87 4.27 7.76 -5.48
N GLY A 88 4.90 8.50 -4.56
CA GLY A 88 4.29 9.67 -3.94
C GLY A 88 3.91 10.73 -4.99
N GLN A 89 2.63 11.10 -5.04
CA GLN A 89 2.08 12.06 -5.99
C GLN A 89 1.19 13.08 -5.27
N CYS A 90 1.34 14.36 -5.53
CA CYS A 90 0.47 15.37 -4.93
C CYS A 90 -0.97 15.22 -5.40
N VAL A 91 -1.93 15.65 -4.60
CA VAL A 91 -3.37 15.55 -4.89
C VAL A 91 -3.71 16.18 -6.23
N ALA A 92 -3.10 17.34 -6.56
CA ALA A 92 -3.33 18.01 -7.83
C ALA A 92 -2.96 17.14 -9.03
N CYS A 93 -1.78 16.48 -9.01
CA CYS A 93 -1.37 15.60 -10.10
C CYS A 93 -2.16 14.30 -10.12
N ASN A 94 -2.38 13.66 -8.96
CA ASN A 94 -3.02 12.36 -8.90
C ASN A 94 -4.53 12.41 -9.17
N GLN A 95 -5.24 13.34 -8.52
CA GLN A 95 -6.71 13.39 -8.58
C GLN A 95 -7.23 14.36 -9.62
N HIS A 96 -6.70 15.59 -9.67
CA HIS A 96 -7.24 16.63 -10.57
C HIS A 96 -6.66 16.55 -11.99
N ALA A 97 -5.41 16.12 -12.15
CA ALA A 97 -4.78 15.93 -13.46
C ALA A 97 -4.75 14.44 -13.88
N HIS A 98 -5.66 13.61 -13.35
CA HIS A 98 -5.81 12.19 -13.72
C HIS A 98 -4.50 11.39 -13.77
N GLY A 99 -3.63 11.61 -12.77
CA GLY A 99 -2.32 10.97 -12.66
C GLY A 99 -1.19 11.74 -13.34
N ASN A 100 -1.50 12.79 -14.13
CA ASN A 100 -0.51 13.61 -14.86
C ASN A 100 0.58 12.73 -15.51
N LEU A 101 0.13 11.78 -16.36
CA LEU A 101 0.95 10.68 -16.87
C LEU A 101 2.10 11.14 -17.76
N ILE A 102 1.96 12.23 -18.49
CA ILE A 102 3.03 12.75 -19.35
C ILE A 102 4.26 13.08 -18.48
N GLU A 103 4.08 13.91 -17.48
CA GLU A 103 5.14 14.27 -16.54
C GLU A 103 5.63 13.08 -15.71
N TYR A 104 4.73 12.16 -15.35
CA TYR A 104 5.09 10.93 -14.66
C TYR A 104 6.04 10.09 -15.51
N THR A 105 5.72 9.91 -16.80
CA THR A 105 6.54 9.13 -17.76
C THR A 105 7.93 9.72 -17.91
N LEU A 106 8.04 11.04 -18.02
CA LEU A 106 9.32 11.73 -18.17
C LEU A 106 10.23 11.58 -16.94
N ARG A 107 9.67 11.54 -15.74
CA ARG A 107 10.43 11.52 -14.48
C ARG A 107 10.64 10.14 -13.87
N LEU A 108 9.86 9.14 -14.31
CA LEU A 108 9.95 7.80 -13.71
C LEU A 108 11.30 7.12 -13.98
N PRO A 109 11.88 7.18 -15.20
CA PRO A 109 13.21 6.63 -15.45
C PRO A 109 14.31 7.25 -14.55
N ASP A 110 14.25 8.54 -14.28
CA ASP A 110 15.19 9.21 -13.36
C ASP A 110 15.03 8.72 -11.92
N ARG A 111 13.79 8.37 -11.52
CA ARG A 111 13.48 7.91 -10.17
C ARG A 111 13.89 6.47 -9.89
N ILE A 112 13.72 5.57 -10.86
CA ILE A 112 13.92 4.12 -10.68
C ILE A 112 15.05 3.55 -11.55
N GLY A 113 15.56 4.30 -12.52
CA GLY A 113 16.50 3.85 -13.53
C GLY A 113 15.80 3.23 -14.76
N GLN A 114 16.43 3.39 -15.94
CA GLN A 114 15.88 2.95 -17.22
C GLN A 114 15.57 1.44 -17.25
N ALA A 115 16.47 0.62 -16.72
CA ALA A 115 16.27 -0.84 -16.74
C ALA A 115 15.00 -1.29 -15.97
N ARG A 116 14.70 -0.65 -14.82
CA ARG A 116 13.49 -0.95 -14.04
C ARG A 116 12.23 -0.37 -14.70
N PHE A 117 12.36 0.76 -15.38
CA PHE A 117 11.28 1.31 -16.18
C PHE A 117 10.91 0.37 -17.34
N ASP A 118 11.90 -0.15 -18.07
CA ASP A 118 11.68 -1.10 -19.15
C ASP A 118 11.08 -2.43 -18.64
N GLU A 119 11.51 -2.87 -17.44
CA GLU A 119 10.94 -4.05 -16.78
C GLU A 119 9.46 -3.88 -16.46
N LEU A 120 9.01 -2.70 -16.00
CA LEU A 120 7.59 -2.43 -15.78
C LEU A 120 6.77 -2.65 -17.05
N HIS A 121 7.28 -2.22 -18.20
CA HIS A 121 6.62 -2.42 -19.49
C HIS A 121 6.57 -3.91 -19.90
N ARG A 122 7.59 -4.69 -19.58
CA ARG A 122 7.64 -6.13 -19.85
C ARG A 122 6.72 -6.95 -18.95
N LEU A 123 6.47 -6.47 -17.73
CA LEU A 123 5.59 -7.13 -16.76
C LEU A 123 4.10 -6.89 -17.05
N LYS A 124 3.77 -5.86 -17.83
CA LYS A 124 2.39 -5.51 -18.17
C LYS A 124 1.69 -6.66 -18.90
N GLY A 125 0.44 -6.91 -18.52
CA GLY A 125 -0.41 -7.93 -19.16
C GLY A 125 -0.26 -9.34 -18.56
N LYS A 126 0.56 -9.53 -17.53
CA LYS A 126 0.67 -10.80 -16.81
C LYS A 126 -0.35 -10.85 -15.69
N PRO A 127 -1.28 -11.81 -15.65
CA PRO A 127 -2.32 -11.84 -14.63
C PRO A 127 -1.74 -12.00 -13.23
N LEU A 128 -2.11 -11.12 -12.31
CA LEU A 128 -1.78 -11.25 -10.90
C LEU A 128 -2.87 -12.10 -10.21
N LYS A 129 -2.50 -13.32 -9.80
CA LYS A 129 -3.36 -14.20 -9.01
C LYS A 129 -2.74 -14.37 -7.63
N LEU A 130 -3.18 -13.56 -6.65
CA LEU A 130 -2.76 -13.70 -5.26
C LEU A 130 -3.80 -14.51 -4.48
N SER A 131 -3.38 -15.58 -3.84
CA SER A 131 -4.18 -16.29 -2.85
C SER A 131 -4.28 -15.49 -1.54
N ILE A 132 -5.27 -15.78 -0.69
CA ILE A 132 -5.40 -15.11 0.61
C ILE A 132 -4.13 -15.24 1.47
N PRO A 133 -3.47 -16.41 1.59
CA PRO A 133 -2.20 -16.53 2.32
C PRO A 133 -1.11 -15.60 1.77
N GLU A 134 -0.93 -15.51 0.44
CA GLU A 134 0.06 -14.62 -0.18
C GLU A 134 -0.24 -13.15 0.12
N ILE A 135 -1.51 -12.74 0.08
CA ILE A 135 -1.93 -11.39 0.47
C ILE A 135 -1.56 -11.10 1.94
N GLN A 136 -1.78 -12.07 2.83
CA GLN A 136 -1.46 -11.93 4.25
C GLN A 136 0.05 -11.79 4.48
N GLU A 137 0.88 -12.55 3.76
CA GLU A 137 2.34 -12.43 3.83
C GLU A 137 2.82 -11.08 3.29
N LEU A 138 2.27 -10.60 2.18
CA LEU A 138 2.57 -9.25 1.65
C LEU A 138 2.21 -8.15 2.67
N ILE A 139 1.06 -8.27 3.35
CA ILE A 139 0.66 -7.33 4.40
C ILE A 139 1.69 -7.31 5.54
N LYS A 140 2.19 -8.47 5.97
CA LYS A 140 3.23 -8.57 7.01
C LYS A 140 4.54 -7.92 6.53
N ALA A 141 4.96 -8.26 5.31
CA ALA A 141 6.18 -7.74 4.70
C ALA A 141 6.15 -6.20 4.61
N TYR A 142 5.07 -5.61 4.09
CA TYR A 142 4.97 -4.15 4.00
C TYR A 142 4.85 -3.46 5.37
N LYS A 143 4.22 -4.08 6.36
CA LYS A 143 4.24 -3.57 7.75
C LYS A 143 5.65 -3.53 8.33
N LEU A 144 6.49 -4.51 8.01
CA LEU A 144 7.90 -4.51 8.40
C LEU A 144 8.70 -3.43 7.66
N LYS A 145 8.47 -3.27 6.33
CA LYS A 145 9.11 -2.22 5.52
C LYS A 145 8.77 -0.80 5.97
N ILE A 146 7.63 -0.58 6.62
CA ILE A 146 7.24 0.73 7.16
C ILE A 146 8.06 1.10 8.41
N LYS A 147 8.45 0.14 9.25
CA LYS A 147 9.09 0.40 10.54
C LYS A 147 10.29 1.35 10.51
N PRO A 148 11.22 1.27 9.52
CA PRO A 148 12.37 2.17 9.46
C PRO A 148 12.02 3.63 9.20
N TYR A 149 10.79 3.93 8.77
CA TYR A 149 10.35 5.28 8.39
C TYR A 149 9.54 5.99 9.48
N ILE A 150 9.18 5.28 10.55
CA ILE A 150 8.40 5.79 11.70
C ILE A 150 9.19 5.67 12.99
#